data_f9f0cf7be0b61168e48066e2604e6ca1
#
_entry.id   f9f0cf7be0b61168e48066e2604e6ca1
#
_cell.length_a   1.000
_cell.length_b   1.000
_cell.length_c   1.000
_cell.angle_alpha   90.00
_cell.angle_beta   90.00
_cell.angle_gamma   90.00
#
_symmetry.space_group_name_H-M   'P 1'
#
loop_
_entity.id
_entity.type
_entity.pdbx_description
1 polymer ?
#
loop_
_entity_poly.entity_id
_entity_poly.type
_entity_poly.pdbx_seq_one_letter_code
_entity_poly.pdbx_strand_id
1 'polypeptide(L)'
;MTKTSPLRYPCVLSIAGSDSGGGAGIQADIKTIAALGCYATTAITALTAQNTLGVQAVEPVSSRFLELQIRSVLDDMAVDSVKVGMFASLENLALITELLKHYPVEHVVFDPVMKSTSGASLVSAHQSQTNTPSTALIDGVIALMRESSLFTPNLMEASYLLGREVVNTQDMQEAAAALIDLGANAVLIKGGHLEEHLDESPASIEIREGASRTGSTNTGKTSAHVTDIFMDRSLTPLVLSSPRLESLNLHGTGCTLSSAVASYLASGTSLPDAVRSGRAFLLKAIQAGAQQRFNGAGPLNHGFAPLATQLI
;
A
#
# COMPACT_ATOMS: atom_id res chain seq x y z
N MET A 1 6.10 43.08 8.20
CA MET A 1 6.70 42.00 9.01
C MET A 1 6.11 40.70 8.50
N THR A 2 6.85 39.96 7.71
CA THR A 2 6.46 38.60 7.28
C THR A 2 6.48 37.72 8.52
N LYS A 3 5.31 37.25 8.96
CA LYS A 3 5.22 36.19 9.98
C LYS A 3 5.85 34.95 9.36
N THR A 4 7.10 34.66 9.70
CA THR A 4 7.67 33.33 9.44
C THR A 4 6.83 32.34 10.25
N SER A 5 6.16 31.41 9.60
CA SER A 5 5.52 30.29 10.28
C SER A 5 6.56 29.60 11.15
N PRO A 6 6.23 29.19 12.38
CA PRO A 6 7.19 28.48 13.22
C PRO A 6 7.60 27.19 12.50
N LEU A 7 8.90 26.89 12.53
CA LEU A 7 9.44 25.63 12.02
C LEU A 7 8.77 24.45 12.76
N ARG A 8 8.29 23.47 12.04
CA ARG A 8 7.62 22.28 12.59
C ARG A 8 8.06 20.99 11.87
N TYR A 9 7.77 19.88 12.44
CA TYR A 9 8.02 18.58 11.80
C TYR A 9 6.96 18.33 10.71
N PRO A 10 7.36 17.74 9.54
CA PRO A 10 6.38 17.15 8.62
C PRO A 10 5.56 16.10 9.38
N CYS A 11 4.24 16.22 9.37
CA CYS A 11 3.35 15.38 10.19
C CYS A 11 2.47 14.51 9.31
N VAL A 12 2.45 13.20 9.59
CA VAL A 12 1.61 12.22 8.91
C VAL A 12 0.66 11.57 9.90
N LEU A 13 -0.64 11.61 9.63
CA LEU A 13 -1.65 10.86 10.37
C LEU A 13 -1.88 9.51 9.70
N SER A 14 -1.60 8.41 10.39
CA SER A 14 -2.00 7.07 9.98
C SER A 14 -3.34 6.69 10.59
N ILE A 15 -4.34 6.38 9.75
CA ILE A 15 -5.64 5.84 10.13
C ILE A 15 -5.67 4.37 9.68
N ALA A 16 -5.41 3.43 10.60
CA ALA A 16 -5.28 2.02 10.26
C ALA A 16 -5.48 1.10 11.48
N GLY A 17 -5.54 -0.20 11.22
CA GLY A 17 -5.53 -1.22 12.26
C GLY A 17 -4.17 -1.35 12.96
N SER A 18 -4.18 -1.84 14.19
CA SER A 18 -2.99 -2.13 14.98
C SER A 18 -2.59 -3.59 14.82
N ASP A 19 -1.36 -3.85 14.37
CA ASP A 19 -0.74 -5.18 14.29
C ASP A 19 0.15 -5.44 15.52
N SER A 20 -0.29 -6.34 16.42
CA SER A 20 0.47 -6.71 17.61
C SER A 20 1.82 -7.36 17.28
N GLY A 21 1.97 -7.99 16.11
CA GLY A 21 3.24 -8.52 15.59
C GLY A 21 4.19 -7.44 15.08
N GLY A 22 3.69 -6.22 14.91
CA GLY A 22 4.48 -5.04 14.59
C GLY A 22 4.97 -4.94 13.15
N GLY A 23 4.52 -5.82 12.24
CA GLY A 23 4.98 -5.88 10.84
C GLY A 23 4.16 -5.06 9.86
N ALA A 24 2.90 -4.80 10.18
CA ALA A 24 1.95 -4.06 9.34
C ALA A 24 1.18 -3.02 10.16
N GLY A 25 0.09 -2.49 9.60
CA GLY A 25 -0.79 -1.52 10.26
C GLY A 25 -0.05 -0.29 10.76
N ILE A 26 -0.60 0.34 11.81
CA ILE A 26 0.00 1.55 12.38
C ILE A 26 1.45 1.34 12.84
N GLN A 27 1.85 0.12 13.21
CA GLN A 27 3.23 -0.15 13.65
C GLN A 27 4.23 -0.05 12.48
N ALA A 28 3.89 -0.58 11.31
CA ALA A 28 4.69 -0.39 10.11
C ALA A 28 4.67 1.07 9.66
N ASP A 29 3.50 1.73 9.76
CA ASP A 29 3.31 3.13 9.39
C ASP A 29 4.20 4.04 10.26
N ILE A 30 4.11 3.94 11.59
CA ILE A 30 4.94 4.72 12.52
C ILE A 30 6.43 4.53 12.25
N LYS A 31 6.88 3.26 12.09
CA LYS A 31 8.28 2.95 11.82
C LYS A 31 8.75 3.57 10.50
N THR A 32 7.92 3.49 9.45
CA THR A 32 8.22 4.05 8.12
C THR A 32 8.29 5.58 8.18
N ILE A 33 7.26 6.21 8.75
CA ILE A 33 7.15 7.66 8.87
C ILE A 33 8.33 8.21 9.67
N ALA A 34 8.63 7.60 10.83
CA ALA A 34 9.77 8.01 11.66
C ALA A 34 11.12 7.78 10.95
N ALA A 35 11.31 6.64 10.24
CA ALA A 35 12.53 6.38 9.48
C ALA A 35 12.76 7.39 8.35
N LEU A 36 11.69 8.02 7.83
CA LEU A 36 11.75 9.05 6.81
C LEU A 36 11.81 10.49 7.38
N GLY A 37 12.00 10.63 8.70
CA GLY A 37 12.20 11.92 9.35
C GLY A 37 10.92 12.72 9.60
N CYS A 38 9.75 12.10 9.49
CA CYS A 38 8.45 12.73 9.75
C CYS A 38 7.93 12.38 11.16
N TYR A 39 7.03 13.21 11.67
CA TYR A 39 6.29 12.94 12.91
C TYR A 39 5.05 12.11 12.61
N ALA A 40 4.91 10.97 13.28
CA ALA A 40 3.79 10.05 13.09
C ALA A 40 2.72 10.28 14.17
N THR A 41 1.49 10.52 13.75
CA THR A 41 0.28 10.44 14.58
C THR A 41 -0.61 9.30 14.13
N THR A 42 -1.51 8.82 14.97
CA THR A 42 -2.31 7.63 14.65
C THR A 42 -3.76 7.76 15.10
N ALA A 43 -4.67 7.14 14.33
CA ALA A 43 -6.03 6.82 14.73
C ALA A 43 -6.29 5.34 14.42
N ILE A 44 -6.62 4.55 15.45
CA ILE A 44 -6.70 3.09 15.35
C ILE A 44 -8.12 2.68 15.00
N THR A 45 -8.27 1.93 13.91
CA THR A 45 -9.56 1.42 13.43
C THR A 45 -9.93 0.06 14.01
N ALA A 46 -8.96 -0.76 14.36
CA ALA A 46 -9.12 -2.05 15.02
C ALA A 46 -7.84 -2.48 15.73
N LEU A 47 -7.96 -3.32 16.74
CA LEU A 47 -6.85 -4.05 17.34
C LEU A 47 -6.81 -5.47 16.77
N THR A 48 -5.61 -6.00 16.47
CA THR A 48 -5.47 -7.40 16.08
C THR A 48 -4.62 -8.16 17.09
N ALA A 49 -5.00 -9.41 17.38
CA ALA A 49 -4.09 -10.41 17.90
C ALA A 49 -3.46 -11.09 16.68
N GLN A 50 -2.24 -10.71 16.36
CA GLN A 50 -1.55 -11.10 15.13
C GLN A 50 -0.07 -11.34 15.40
N ASN A 51 0.50 -12.29 14.66
CA ASN A 51 1.93 -12.59 14.63
C ASN A 51 2.35 -12.99 13.20
N THR A 52 3.58 -13.48 13.02
CA THR A 52 4.10 -13.87 11.70
C THR A 52 3.39 -15.09 11.08
N LEU A 53 2.63 -15.86 11.87
CA LEU A 53 1.84 -17.02 11.39
C LEU A 53 0.44 -16.63 10.91
N GLY A 54 -0.07 -15.45 11.31
CA GLY A 54 -1.39 -14.97 10.86
C GLY A 54 -2.13 -14.15 11.91
N VAL A 55 -3.40 -13.87 11.61
CA VAL A 55 -4.34 -13.11 12.44
C VAL A 55 -5.19 -14.10 13.23
N GLN A 56 -5.14 -14.05 14.56
CA GLN A 56 -5.91 -14.89 15.48
C GLN A 56 -7.25 -14.25 15.86
N ALA A 57 -7.26 -12.90 16.02
CA ALA A 57 -8.47 -12.17 16.36
C ALA A 57 -8.39 -10.71 15.88
N VAL A 58 -9.56 -10.10 15.65
CA VAL A 58 -9.71 -8.69 15.30
C VAL A 58 -10.79 -8.10 16.19
N GLU A 59 -10.48 -7.02 16.89
CA GLU A 59 -11.41 -6.25 17.71
C GLU A 59 -11.59 -4.85 17.08
N PRO A 60 -12.72 -4.56 16.44
CA PRO A 60 -12.99 -3.27 15.84
C PRO A 60 -13.09 -2.17 16.89
N VAL A 61 -12.51 -1.01 16.61
CA VAL A 61 -12.76 0.22 17.37
C VAL A 61 -14.06 0.84 16.85
N SER A 62 -14.93 1.26 17.77
CA SER A 62 -16.20 1.90 17.39
C SER A 62 -15.94 3.18 16.59
N SER A 63 -16.82 3.46 15.61
CA SER A 63 -16.76 4.68 14.80
C SER A 63 -16.76 5.95 15.66
N ARG A 64 -17.55 5.98 16.74
CA ARG A 64 -17.53 7.08 17.70
C ARG A 64 -16.14 7.30 18.30
N PHE A 65 -15.42 6.25 18.70
CA PHE A 65 -14.10 6.42 19.30
C PHE A 65 -13.03 6.72 18.24
N LEU A 66 -13.18 6.17 17.04
CA LEU A 66 -12.34 6.53 15.91
C LEU A 66 -12.47 8.01 15.55
N GLU A 67 -13.69 8.55 15.52
CA GLU A 67 -13.92 9.98 15.33
C GLU A 67 -13.19 10.84 16.36
N LEU A 68 -13.29 10.48 17.65
CA LEU A 68 -12.60 11.19 18.73
C LEU A 68 -11.07 11.17 18.52
N GLN A 69 -10.48 10.04 18.10
CA GLN A 69 -9.05 9.96 17.83
C GLN A 69 -8.65 10.89 16.66
N ILE A 70 -9.39 10.85 15.53
CA ILE A 70 -9.09 11.66 14.36
C ILE A 70 -9.21 13.15 14.68
N ARG A 71 -10.32 13.56 15.33
CA ARG A 71 -10.53 14.95 15.73
C ARG A 71 -9.48 15.45 16.72
N SER A 72 -9.12 14.64 17.72
CA SER A 72 -8.08 14.99 18.70
C SER A 72 -6.74 15.34 18.04
N VAL A 73 -6.42 14.71 16.91
CA VAL A 73 -5.21 15.03 16.16
C VAL A 73 -5.42 16.23 15.24
N LEU A 74 -6.47 16.21 14.41
CA LEU A 74 -6.68 17.24 13.37
C LEU A 74 -7.10 18.60 13.92
N ASP A 75 -7.71 18.66 15.12
CA ASP A 75 -8.09 19.92 15.78
C ASP A 75 -6.88 20.63 16.45
N ASP A 76 -5.81 19.90 16.77
CA ASP A 76 -4.64 20.40 17.49
C ASP A 76 -3.40 20.52 16.62
N MET A 77 -3.17 19.56 15.71
CA MET A 77 -1.92 19.41 15.00
C MET A 77 -2.06 19.75 13.51
N ALA A 78 -1.06 20.45 12.97
CA ALA A 78 -0.95 20.65 11.53
C ALA A 78 -0.46 19.36 10.85
N VAL A 79 -1.41 18.59 10.28
CA VAL A 79 -1.15 17.35 9.54
C VAL A 79 -0.96 17.67 8.06
N ASP A 80 0.19 17.28 7.50
CA ASP A 80 0.53 17.53 6.09
C ASP A 80 0.00 16.45 5.17
N SER A 81 -0.05 15.20 5.67
CA SER A 81 -0.54 14.05 4.91
C SER A 81 -1.28 13.08 5.81
N VAL A 82 -2.32 12.45 5.26
CA VAL A 82 -3.04 11.33 5.89
C VAL A 82 -2.78 10.07 5.09
N LYS A 83 -2.42 8.99 5.78
CA LYS A 83 -2.44 7.64 5.21
C LYS A 83 -3.63 6.89 5.78
N VAL A 84 -4.51 6.38 4.93
CA VAL A 84 -5.59 5.47 5.32
C VAL A 84 -5.24 4.05 4.89
N GLY A 85 -5.28 3.12 5.85
CA GLY A 85 -5.09 1.69 5.60
C GLY A 85 -6.37 0.89 5.87
N MET A 86 -6.25 -0.18 6.68
CA MET A 86 -7.39 -0.99 7.11
C MET A 86 -8.41 -0.14 7.87
N PHE A 87 -9.64 -0.05 7.36
CA PHE A 87 -10.73 0.74 7.96
C PHE A 87 -11.66 -0.08 8.87
N ALA A 88 -11.57 -1.41 8.85
CA ALA A 88 -12.26 -2.40 9.67
C ALA A 88 -13.78 -2.53 9.45
N SER A 89 -14.53 -1.48 9.15
CA SER A 89 -15.97 -1.53 8.91
C SER A 89 -16.44 -0.50 7.89
N LEU A 90 -17.63 -0.71 7.30
CA LEU A 90 -18.26 0.28 6.41
C LEU A 90 -18.58 1.58 7.14
N GLU A 91 -18.94 1.49 8.40
CA GLU A 91 -19.23 2.66 9.23
C GLU A 91 -17.96 3.52 9.43
N ASN A 92 -16.83 2.89 9.74
CA ASN A 92 -15.54 3.59 9.83
C ASN A 92 -15.12 4.19 8.48
N LEU A 93 -15.33 3.46 7.38
CA LEU A 93 -15.03 3.95 6.03
C LEU A 93 -15.83 5.21 5.70
N ALA A 94 -17.13 5.21 5.97
CA ALA A 94 -18.01 6.37 5.78
C ALA A 94 -17.59 7.55 6.67
N LEU A 95 -17.28 7.29 7.95
CA LEU A 95 -16.79 8.32 8.88
C LEU A 95 -15.47 8.95 8.41
N ILE A 96 -14.49 8.15 8.04
CA ILE A 96 -13.20 8.65 7.53
C ILE A 96 -13.42 9.52 6.30
N THR A 97 -14.25 9.07 5.37
CA THR A 97 -14.58 9.83 4.15
C THR A 97 -15.18 11.18 4.49
N GLU A 98 -16.13 11.23 5.42
CA GLU A 98 -16.80 12.46 5.84
C GLU A 98 -15.84 13.42 6.54
N LEU A 99 -14.98 12.92 7.43
CA LEU A 99 -14.00 13.75 8.12
C LEU A 99 -12.98 14.35 7.14
N LEU A 100 -12.48 13.57 6.17
CA LEU A 100 -11.52 14.06 5.18
C LEU A 100 -12.11 15.12 4.24
N LYS A 101 -13.42 15.19 4.05
CA LYS A 101 -14.08 16.29 3.34
C LYS A 101 -14.09 17.59 4.14
N HIS A 102 -14.11 17.51 5.46
CA HIS A 102 -14.22 18.68 6.35
C HIS A 102 -12.86 19.24 6.76
N TYR A 103 -11.84 18.39 6.90
CA TYR A 103 -10.51 18.83 7.28
C TYR A 103 -9.64 19.09 6.04
N PRO A 104 -9.03 20.27 5.91
CA PRO A 104 -8.23 20.64 4.74
C PRO A 104 -6.83 19.98 4.79
N VAL A 105 -6.77 18.65 4.65
CA VAL A 105 -5.50 17.93 4.52
C VAL A 105 -5.10 17.90 3.06
N GLU A 106 -3.89 18.36 2.75
CA GLU A 106 -3.43 18.51 1.36
C GLU A 106 -3.25 17.17 0.65
N HIS A 107 -2.74 16.16 1.38
CA HIS A 107 -2.41 14.86 0.80
C HIS A 107 -3.07 13.71 1.56
N VAL A 108 -3.80 12.88 0.84
CA VAL A 108 -4.40 11.65 1.36
C VAL A 108 -3.93 10.46 0.52
N VAL A 109 -3.26 9.48 1.15
CA VAL A 109 -2.85 8.22 0.52
C VAL A 109 -3.75 7.11 1.05
N PHE A 110 -4.57 6.52 0.19
CA PHE A 110 -5.49 5.46 0.56
C PHE A 110 -5.03 4.09 0.03
N ASP A 111 -4.69 3.20 0.95
CA ASP A 111 -4.35 1.79 0.73
C ASP A 111 -5.55 0.94 1.17
N PRO A 112 -6.37 0.40 0.22
CA PRO A 112 -7.66 -0.21 0.55
C PRO A 112 -7.50 -1.64 1.07
N VAL A 113 -6.83 -1.80 2.21
CA VAL A 113 -6.54 -3.11 2.79
C VAL A 113 -7.82 -3.84 3.18
N MET A 114 -8.29 -4.76 2.33
CA MET A 114 -9.50 -5.56 2.53
C MET A 114 -9.20 -6.93 3.13
N LYS A 115 -8.01 -7.49 2.85
CA LYS A 115 -7.54 -8.78 3.38
C LYS A 115 -6.12 -8.63 3.93
N SER A 116 -5.79 -9.42 4.97
CA SER A 116 -4.42 -9.51 5.46
C SER A 116 -3.52 -10.26 4.46
N THR A 117 -2.21 -10.12 4.61
CA THR A 117 -1.22 -10.90 3.84
C THR A 117 -1.43 -12.41 4.01
N SER A 118 -2.01 -12.86 5.13
CA SER A 118 -2.39 -14.25 5.39
C SER A 118 -3.77 -14.63 4.83
N GLY A 119 -4.47 -13.73 4.11
CA GLY A 119 -5.76 -13.99 3.47
C GLY A 119 -7.00 -13.81 4.37
N ALA A 120 -6.83 -13.47 5.65
CA ALA A 120 -7.96 -13.21 6.54
C ALA A 120 -8.71 -11.94 6.11
N SER A 121 -10.05 -11.96 6.11
CA SER A 121 -10.87 -10.77 5.89
C SER A 121 -10.68 -9.80 7.05
N LEU A 122 -10.34 -8.56 6.74
CA LEU A 122 -10.10 -7.48 7.71
C LEU A 122 -11.26 -6.48 7.78
N VAL A 123 -12.32 -6.72 7.03
CA VAL A 123 -13.52 -5.90 7.03
C VAL A 123 -14.67 -6.70 7.63
N SER A 124 -15.26 -6.20 8.70
CA SER A 124 -16.45 -6.78 9.36
C SER A 124 -17.74 -6.47 8.57
N ALA A 125 -17.67 -6.46 7.26
CA ALA A 125 -18.86 -6.38 6.44
C ALA A 125 -19.40 -7.79 6.28
N HIS A 126 -20.59 -8.06 6.85
CA HIS A 126 -21.42 -9.23 6.68
C HIS A 126 -20.78 -10.34 5.83
N GLN A 127 -20.36 -11.42 6.47
CA GLN A 127 -20.05 -12.68 5.79
C GLN A 127 -21.30 -13.16 5.06
N SER A 128 -21.64 -12.53 3.94
CA SER A 128 -22.46 -13.22 2.97
C SER A 128 -21.62 -14.38 2.46
N GLN A 129 -22.11 -15.59 2.60
CA GLN A 129 -21.50 -16.83 2.10
C GLN A 129 -21.38 -16.84 0.55
N THR A 130 -21.61 -15.71 -0.09
CA THR A 130 -21.50 -15.53 -1.53
C THR A 130 -20.23 -14.74 -1.83
N ASN A 131 -19.39 -15.24 -2.73
CA ASN A 131 -18.19 -14.56 -3.27
C ASN A 131 -18.52 -13.28 -4.06
N THR A 132 -19.75 -12.78 -3.98
CA THR A 132 -20.19 -11.59 -4.71
C THR A 132 -19.73 -10.34 -3.95
N PRO A 133 -19.09 -9.38 -4.62
CA PRO A 133 -18.71 -8.12 -4.02
C PRO A 133 -19.90 -7.39 -3.40
N SER A 134 -19.72 -6.91 -2.16
CA SER A 134 -20.75 -6.07 -1.53
C SER A 134 -20.75 -4.70 -2.23
N THR A 135 -21.84 -4.34 -2.91
CA THR A 135 -22.01 -3.03 -3.55
C THR A 135 -21.71 -1.89 -2.57
N ALA A 136 -22.20 -2.00 -1.33
CA ALA A 136 -21.95 -0.99 -0.31
C ALA A 136 -20.45 -0.82 0.02
N LEU A 137 -19.65 -1.90 -0.01
CA LEU A 137 -18.20 -1.82 0.19
C LEU A 137 -17.53 -1.15 -1.01
N ILE A 138 -17.91 -1.52 -2.23
CA ILE A 138 -17.38 -0.89 -3.45
C ILE A 138 -17.69 0.60 -3.45
N ASP A 139 -18.94 0.99 -3.21
CA ASP A 139 -19.37 2.40 -3.19
C ASP A 139 -18.62 3.19 -2.12
N GLY A 140 -18.45 2.63 -0.92
CA GLY A 140 -17.69 3.24 0.16
C GLY A 140 -16.22 3.44 -0.18
N VAL A 141 -15.56 2.44 -0.77
CA VAL A 141 -14.16 2.54 -1.22
C VAL A 141 -14.02 3.59 -2.34
N ILE A 142 -14.93 3.62 -3.31
CA ILE A 142 -14.93 4.63 -4.38
C ILE A 142 -15.14 6.03 -3.79
N ALA A 143 -16.00 6.18 -2.78
CA ALA A 143 -16.22 7.46 -2.13
C ALA A 143 -14.93 7.99 -1.48
N LEU A 144 -14.20 7.17 -0.71
CA LEU A 144 -12.93 7.58 -0.11
C LEU A 144 -11.81 7.76 -1.15
N MET A 145 -11.77 6.93 -2.19
CA MET A 145 -10.83 7.05 -3.30
C MET A 145 -10.91 8.44 -3.96
N ARG A 146 -12.11 8.99 -4.13
CA ARG A 146 -12.34 10.32 -4.72
C ARG A 146 -11.78 11.46 -3.86
N GLU A 147 -11.75 11.29 -2.54
CA GLU A 147 -11.17 12.26 -1.61
C GLU A 147 -9.66 12.08 -1.45
N SER A 148 -9.07 11.04 -2.06
CA SER A 148 -7.65 10.71 -1.90
C SER A 148 -6.81 11.32 -3.01
N SER A 149 -5.59 11.80 -2.67
CA SER A 149 -4.58 12.23 -3.65
C SER A 149 -3.98 11.04 -4.39
N LEU A 150 -3.88 9.89 -3.72
CA LEU A 150 -3.37 8.65 -4.28
C LEU A 150 -4.14 7.44 -3.73
N PHE A 151 -4.60 6.58 -4.61
CA PHE A 151 -5.21 5.30 -4.31
C PHE A 151 -4.24 4.16 -4.68
N THR A 152 -3.97 3.21 -3.76
CA THR A 152 -2.91 2.21 -3.95
C THR A 152 -3.41 0.76 -3.86
N PRO A 153 -4.31 0.30 -4.75
CA PRO A 153 -4.81 -1.07 -4.73
C PRO A 153 -3.76 -2.07 -5.22
N ASN A 154 -3.80 -3.29 -4.68
CA ASN A 154 -3.15 -4.44 -5.29
C ASN A 154 -4.05 -5.03 -6.41
N LEU A 155 -3.54 -6.07 -7.12
CA LEU A 155 -4.26 -6.69 -8.24
C LEU A 155 -5.63 -7.25 -7.83
N MET A 156 -5.70 -7.90 -6.67
CA MET A 156 -6.97 -8.48 -6.18
C MET A 156 -7.97 -7.39 -5.79
N GLU A 157 -7.51 -6.32 -5.16
CA GLU A 157 -8.33 -5.17 -4.80
C GLU A 157 -8.85 -4.44 -6.04
N ALA A 158 -8.00 -4.22 -7.05
CA ALA A 158 -8.39 -3.64 -8.33
C ALA A 158 -9.39 -4.53 -9.07
N SER A 159 -9.15 -5.84 -9.13
CA SER A 159 -10.07 -6.81 -9.74
C SER A 159 -11.43 -6.82 -9.05
N TYR A 160 -11.43 -6.78 -7.71
CA TYR A 160 -12.65 -6.74 -6.91
C TYR A 160 -13.49 -5.50 -7.19
N LEU A 161 -12.86 -4.32 -7.24
CA LEU A 161 -13.53 -3.04 -7.47
C LEU A 161 -14.08 -2.91 -8.88
N LEU A 162 -13.37 -3.46 -9.87
CA LEU A 162 -13.74 -3.34 -11.29
C LEU A 162 -14.60 -4.50 -11.78
N GLY A 163 -14.80 -5.55 -10.97
CA GLY A 163 -15.56 -6.74 -11.36
C GLY A 163 -14.94 -7.53 -12.53
N ARG A 164 -13.63 -7.37 -12.77
CA ARG A 164 -12.86 -8.09 -13.80
C ARG A 164 -11.47 -8.44 -13.30
N GLU A 165 -10.88 -9.49 -13.86
CA GLU A 165 -9.52 -9.90 -13.50
C GLU A 165 -8.48 -8.89 -14.00
N VAL A 166 -7.42 -8.72 -13.20
CA VAL A 166 -6.23 -7.90 -13.50
C VAL A 166 -5.03 -8.81 -13.29
N VAL A 167 -4.47 -9.37 -14.36
CA VAL A 167 -3.48 -10.46 -14.28
C VAL A 167 -2.16 -10.16 -14.99
N ASN A 168 -2.06 -9.08 -15.75
CA ASN A 168 -0.85 -8.69 -16.47
C ASN A 168 -0.68 -7.16 -16.47
N THR A 169 0.45 -6.69 -17.00
CA THR A 169 0.79 -5.26 -17.03
C THR A 169 -0.18 -4.43 -17.88
N GLN A 170 -0.72 -5.00 -18.95
CA GLN A 170 -1.74 -4.32 -19.78
C GLN A 170 -3.03 -4.15 -18.99
N ASP A 171 -3.51 -5.19 -18.33
CA ASP A 171 -4.70 -5.13 -17.48
C ASP A 171 -4.53 -4.10 -16.35
N MET A 172 -3.32 -3.98 -15.78
CA MET A 172 -3.01 -2.98 -14.76
C MET A 172 -3.15 -1.55 -15.30
N GLN A 173 -2.68 -1.27 -16.52
CA GLN A 173 -2.84 0.05 -17.14
C GLN A 173 -4.31 0.37 -17.39
N GLU A 174 -5.06 -0.58 -17.93
CA GLU A 174 -6.50 -0.44 -18.17
C GLU A 174 -7.29 -0.29 -16.87
N ALA A 175 -6.88 -1.03 -15.82
CA ALA A 175 -7.49 -0.91 -14.48
C ALA A 175 -7.21 0.47 -13.86
N ALA A 176 -5.98 0.98 -14.00
CA ALA A 176 -5.65 2.31 -13.53
C ALA A 176 -6.49 3.39 -14.22
N ALA A 177 -6.63 3.32 -15.56
CA ALA A 177 -7.49 4.24 -16.33
C ALA A 177 -8.94 4.14 -15.88
N ALA A 178 -9.49 2.92 -15.71
CA ALA A 178 -10.86 2.74 -15.26
C ALA A 178 -11.10 3.30 -13.83
N LEU A 179 -10.13 3.19 -12.93
CA LEU A 179 -10.24 3.79 -11.59
C LEU A 179 -10.16 5.33 -11.63
N ILE A 180 -9.37 5.89 -12.55
CA ILE A 180 -9.38 7.35 -12.83
C ILE A 180 -10.75 7.79 -13.34
N ASP A 181 -11.34 7.05 -14.27
CA ASP A 181 -12.70 7.33 -14.80
C ASP A 181 -13.77 7.24 -13.70
N LEU A 182 -13.59 6.36 -12.71
CA LEU A 182 -14.46 6.29 -11.52
C LEU A 182 -14.23 7.45 -10.53
N GLY A 183 -13.23 8.29 -10.77
CA GLY A 183 -13.00 9.53 -10.05
C GLY A 183 -11.74 9.57 -9.18
N ALA A 184 -10.83 8.62 -9.28
CA ALA A 184 -9.53 8.71 -8.61
C ALA A 184 -8.71 9.90 -9.14
N ASN A 185 -7.94 10.57 -8.28
CA ASN A 185 -7.01 11.62 -8.70
C ASN A 185 -5.72 11.03 -9.27
N ALA A 186 -5.19 9.99 -8.60
CA ALA A 186 -4.10 9.16 -9.08
C ALA A 186 -4.22 7.74 -8.49
N VAL A 187 -3.66 6.78 -9.20
CA VAL A 187 -3.69 5.35 -8.84
C VAL A 187 -2.29 4.77 -8.92
N LEU A 188 -1.92 3.95 -7.93
CA LEU A 188 -0.74 3.09 -7.97
C LEU A 188 -1.18 1.63 -7.83
N ILE A 189 -1.29 0.91 -8.95
CA ILE A 189 -1.59 -0.53 -8.91
C ILE A 189 -0.31 -1.30 -8.59
N LYS A 190 -0.37 -2.05 -7.48
CA LYS A 190 0.76 -2.84 -6.96
C LYS A 190 0.78 -4.23 -7.60
N GLY A 191 1.83 -4.55 -8.37
CA GLY A 191 1.96 -5.80 -9.11
C GLY A 191 2.75 -6.91 -8.40
N GLY A 192 2.98 -6.80 -7.09
CA GLY A 192 3.80 -7.75 -6.32
C GLY A 192 3.38 -9.22 -6.38
N HIS A 193 2.20 -9.54 -6.87
CA HIS A 193 1.63 -10.88 -7.01
C HIS A 193 1.45 -11.33 -8.46
N LEU A 194 1.98 -10.58 -9.44
CA LEU A 194 2.00 -11.06 -10.83
C LEU A 194 2.85 -12.32 -10.90
N GLU A 195 2.23 -13.45 -11.26
CA GLU A 195 2.93 -14.58 -11.83
C GLU A 195 3.20 -14.21 -13.29
N GLU A 196 4.47 -13.99 -13.66
CA GLU A 196 4.83 -13.88 -15.06
C GLU A 196 4.55 -15.25 -15.71
N HIS A 197 3.41 -15.39 -16.36
CA HIS A 197 3.27 -16.36 -17.42
C HIS A 197 4.26 -15.91 -18.51
N LEU A 198 5.40 -16.60 -18.58
CA LEU A 198 6.31 -16.48 -19.70
C LEU A 198 5.47 -16.79 -20.95
N ASP A 199 5.24 -15.79 -21.79
CA ASP A 199 4.75 -16.00 -23.14
C ASP A 199 5.74 -16.94 -23.84
N GLU A 200 5.48 -18.24 -23.78
CA GLU A 200 6.02 -19.21 -24.70
C GLU A 200 5.35 -18.93 -26.06
N SER A 201 5.83 -17.91 -26.74
CA SER A 201 5.58 -17.76 -28.16
C SER A 201 6.19 -18.99 -28.84
N PRO A 202 5.42 -19.83 -29.55
CA PRO A 202 5.98 -20.98 -30.26
C PRO A 202 6.68 -20.49 -31.51
N ALA A 203 7.93 -20.04 -31.36
CA ALA A 203 8.80 -19.79 -32.49
C ALA A 203 9.55 -21.08 -32.82
N SER A 204 9.06 -21.77 -33.86
CA SER A 204 9.78 -22.65 -34.79
C SER A 204 10.80 -23.65 -34.20
N ILE A 205 10.30 -24.88 -34.01
CA ILE A 205 11.14 -26.07 -33.89
C ILE A 205 11.78 -26.32 -35.27
N GLU A 206 13.03 -25.91 -35.46
CA GLU A 206 13.91 -26.51 -36.46
C GLU A 206 14.66 -27.67 -35.81
N ILE A 207 14.30 -28.87 -36.24
CA ILE A 207 15.01 -30.11 -35.92
C ILE A 207 16.36 -30.07 -36.63
N ARG A 208 17.45 -29.98 -35.87
CA ARG A 208 18.79 -30.38 -36.34
C ARG A 208 19.29 -31.54 -35.47
N GLU A 209 19.36 -32.70 -36.08
CA GLU A 209 20.03 -33.89 -35.54
C GLU A 209 21.55 -33.67 -35.42
N GLY A 210 22.10 -34.10 -34.30
CA GLY A 210 23.49 -34.54 -34.15
C GLY A 210 24.48 -33.49 -33.64
N ALA A 211 24.72 -33.44 -32.33
CA ALA A 211 26.08 -33.34 -31.75
C ALA A 211 26.04 -33.54 -30.21
N SER A 212 26.89 -34.44 -29.81
CA SER A 212 27.49 -34.76 -28.52
C SER A 212 27.26 -33.87 -27.29
N ARG A 213 26.83 -34.53 -26.22
CA ARG A 213 26.71 -34.02 -24.81
C ARG A 213 28.08 -33.76 -24.20
N THR A 214 28.41 -32.52 -23.94
CA THR A 214 29.29 -32.15 -22.81
C THR A 214 28.67 -30.95 -22.09
N GLY A 215 28.47 -31.09 -20.80
CA GLY A 215 27.64 -30.23 -19.96
C GLY A 215 28.17 -28.81 -19.76
N SER A 216 27.24 -27.91 -19.71
CA SER A 216 27.18 -26.81 -18.78
C SER A 216 25.75 -26.23 -18.87
N THR A 217 24.88 -26.68 -18.02
CA THR A 217 23.54 -26.10 -17.90
C THR A 217 23.64 -24.77 -17.13
N ASN A 218 24.01 -23.72 -17.81
CA ASN A 218 23.78 -22.38 -17.36
C ASN A 218 22.33 -22.02 -17.77
N THR A 219 21.36 -22.53 -17.02
CA THR A 219 19.97 -22.07 -17.10
C THR A 219 19.96 -20.66 -16.56
N GLY A 220 20.04 -19.67 -17.45
CA GLY A 220 19.79 -18.28 -17.12
C GLY A 220 18.39 -18.18 -16.50
N LYS A 221 18.32 -18.15 -15.16
CA LYS A 221 17.12 -17.73 -14.44
C LYS A 221 16.86 -16.29 -14.88
N THR A 222 15.89 -16.10 -15.78
CA THR A 222 15.29 -14.78 -15.98
C THR A 222 14.71 -14.38 -14.62
N SER A 223 15.34 -13.41 -13.95
CA SER A 223 14.88 -12.95 -12.65
C SER A 223 13.49 -12.36 -12.83
N ALA A 224 12.49 -12.98 -12.21
CA ALA A 224 11.12 -12.44 -12.18
C ALA A 224 11.16 -10.97 -11.73
N HIS A 225 10.40 -10.11 -12.39
CA HIS A 225 10.30 -8.70 -12.04
C HIS A 225 9.01 -8.44 -11.29
N VAL A 226 9.02 -7.43 -10.45
CA VAL A 226 7.82 -6.84 -9.83
C VAL A 226 7.57 -5.50 -10.50
N THR A 227 6.40 -5.34 -11.09
CA THR A 227 6.02 -4.14 -11.82
C THR A 227 4.80 -3.50 -11.17
N ASP A 228 4.91 -2.21 -10.83
CA ASP A 228 3.81 -1.39 -10.36
C ASP A 228 3.48 -0.33 -11.42
N ILE A 229 2.20 0.04 -11.55
CA ILE A 229 1.73 1.05 -12.50
C ILE A 229 1.18 2.24 -11.73
N PHE A 230 1.83 3.39 -11.86
CA PHE A 230 1.27 4.66 -11.43
C PHE A 230 0.63 5.38 -12.62
N MET A 231 -0.53 5.97 -12.40
CA MET A 231 -1.25 6.79 -13.38
C MET A 231 -2.00 7.90 -12.64
N ASP A 232 -1.98 9.09 -13.20
CA ASP A 232 -2.78 10.22 -12.77
C ASP A 232 -3.79 10.63 -13.87
N ARG A 233 -4.45 11.75 -13.70
CA ARG A 233 -5.44 12.26 -14.67
C ARG A 233 -4.88 12.60 -16.06
N SER A 234 -3.56 12.59 -16.25
CA SER A 234 -2.96 12.71 -17.59
C SER A 234 -3.11 11.44 -18.40
N LEU A 235 -3.52 10.33 -17.77
CA LEU A 235 -3.64 8.99 -18.35
C LEU A 235 -2.33 8.46 -18.96
N THR A 236 -1.19 9.02 -18.55
CA THR A 236 0.11 8.56 -18.99
C THR A 236 0.67 7.60 -17.92
N PRO A 237 0.81 6.29 -18.24
CA PRO A 237 1.29 5.32 -17.26
C PRO A 237 2.78 5.51 -16.97
N LEU A 238 3.13 5.55 -15.69
CA LEU A 238 4.49 5.41 -15.21
C LEU A 238 4.69 3.96 -14.77
N VAL A 239 5.48 3.23 -15.53
CA VAL A 239 5.82 1.83 -15.26
C VAL A 239 7.04 1.77 -14.33
N LEU A 240 6.88 1.17 -13.17
CA LEU A 240 7.92 1.03 -12.15
C LEU A 240 8.27 -0.46 -11.99
N SER A 241 9.35 -0.90 -12.59
CA SER A 241 9.81 -2.29 -12.56
C SER A 241 11.11 -2.47 -11.79
N SER A 242 11.27 -3.58 -11.09
CA SER A 242 12.50 -3.98 -10.41
C SER A 242 12.58 -5.49 -10.31
N PRO A 243 13.78 -6.09 -10.22
CA PRO A 243 13.91 -7.50 -9.91
C PRO A 243 13.16 -7.89 -8.65
N ARG A 244 12.52 -9.06 -8.65
CA ARG A 244 11.87 -9.63 -7.45
C ARG A 244 12.96 -9.96 -6.43
N LEU A 245 12.80 -9.43 -5.22
CA LEU A 245 13.68 -9.75 -4.10
C LEU A 245 13.21 -11.06 -3.43
N GLU A 246 14.12 -12.01 -3.29
CA GLU A 246 13.86 -13.24 -2.55
C GLU A 246 13.85 -12.94 -1.04
N SER A 247 12.66 -12.94 -0.45
CA SER A 247 12.48 -12.74 0.99
C SER A 247 11.21 -13.45 1.46
N LEU A 248 11.27 -14.06 2.63
CA LEU A 248 10.09 -14.55 3.36
C LEU A 248 9.44 -13.45 4.21
N ASN A 249 10.13 -12.30 4.37
CA ASN A 249 9.74 -11.20 5.22
C ASN A 249 9.09 -10.09 4.36
N LEU A 250 7.86 -10.32 3.93
CA LEU A 250 7.09 -9.42 3.07
C LEU A 250 5.84 -8.87 3.78
N HIS A 251 5.67 -9.19 5.09
CA HIS A 251 4.53 -8.72 5.86
C HIS A 251 4.63 -7.20 6.07
N GLY A 252 3.57 -6.49 5.65
CA GLY A 252 3.47 -5.03 5.75
C GLY A 252 4.06 -4.24 4.57
N THR A 253 4.37 -4.87 3.44
CA THR A 253 4.89 -4.19 2.23
C THR A 253 3.93 -3.09 1.72
N GLY A 254 2.62 -3.35 1.66
CA GLY A 254 1.61 -2.37 1.27
C GLY A 254 1.57 -1.17 2.23
N CYS A 255 1.47 -1.43 3.53
CA CYS A 255 1.49 -0.39 4.57
C CYS A 255 2.77 0.45 4.50
N THR A 256 3.93 -0.19 4.34
CA THR A 256 5.22 0.50 4.22
C THR A 256 5.26 1.39 2.98
N LEU A 257 4.80 0.91 1.82
CA LEU A 257 4.78 1.69 0.59
C LEU A 257 3.89 2.93 0.71
N SER A 258 2.64 2.74 1.14
CA SER A 258 1.68 3.84 1.27
C SER A 258 2.11 4.88 2.31
N SER A 259 2.68 4.45 3.45
CA SER A 259 3.21 5.36 4.47
C SER A 259 4.49 6.08 4.03
N ALA A 260 5.34 5.42 3.24
CA ALA A 260 6.51 6.08 2.67
C ALA A 260 6.10 7.17 1.67
N VAL A 261 5.13 6.88 0.79
CA VAL A 261 4.60 7.90 -0.13
C VAL A 261 4.00 9.07 0.64
N ALA A 262 3.17 8.79 1.67
CA ALA A 262 2.59 9.83 2.52
C ALA A 262 3.67 10.70 3.20
N SER A 263 4.77 10.10 3.65
CA SER A 263 5.90 10.82 4.28
C SER A 263 6.64 11.73 3.29
N TYR A 264 6.88 11.27 2.08
CA TYR A 264 7.50 12.09 1.03
C TYR A 264 6.60 13.25 0.61
N LEU A 265 5.28 13.03 0.52
CA LEU A 265 4.31 14.10 0.25
C LEU A 265 4.29 15.12 1.39
N ALA A 266 4.26 14.68 2.65
CA ALA A 266 4.32 15.56 3.82
C ALA A 266 5.59 16.43 3.85
N SER A 267 6.68 15.96 3.23
CA SER A 267 7.95 16.67 3.08
C SER A 267 8.03 17.54 1.81
N GLY A 268 6.92 17.73 1.08
CA GLY A 268 6.83 18.59 -0.10
C GLY A 268 7.32 17.95 -1.41
N THR A 269 7.50 16.65 -1.47
CA THR A 269 7.87 15.94 -2.71
C THR A 269 6.67 15.83 -3.64
N SER A 270 6.87 15.99 -4.96
CA SER A 270 5.80 15.79 -5.96
C SER A 270 5.25 14.36 -5.92
N LEU A 271 3.97 14.17 -6.26
CA LEU A 271 3.32 12.85 -6.18
C LEU A 271 4.04 11.78 -7.00
N PRO A 272 4.45 11.98 -8.27
CA PRO A 272 5.20 10.98 -9.01
C PRO A 272 6.56 10.63 -8.37
N ASP A 273 7.25 11.63 -7.80
CA ASP A 273 8.54 11.42 -7.16
C ASP A 273 8.39 10.78 -5.77
N ALA A 274 7.33 11.11 -5.04
CA ALA A 274 6.97 10.45 -3.79
C ALA A 274 6.69 8.95 -4.00
N VAL A 275 6.01 8.59 -5.09
CA VAL A 275 5.77 7.19 -5.48
C VAL A 275 7.09 6.47 -5.80
N ARG A 276 7.99 7.09 -6.61
CA ARG A 276 9.31 6.53 -6.91
C ARG A 276 10.15 6.32 -5.65
N SER A 277 10.19 7.35 -4.79
CA SER A 277 10.97 7.33 -3.55
C SER A 277 10.42 6.34 -2.53
N GLY A 278 9.09 6.27 -2.38
CA GLY A 278 8.41 5.30 -1.52
C GLY A 278 8.69 3.86 -1.94
N ARG A 279 8.66 3.60 -3.26
CA ARG A 279 9.02 2.29 -3.81
C ARG A 279 10.50 1.95 -3.57
N ALA A 280 11.40 2.92 -3.76
CA ALA A 280 12.83 2.72 -3.51
C ALA A 280 13.10 2.42 -2.01
N PHE A 281 12.41 3.11 -1.10
CA PHE A 281 12.47 2.83 0.34
C PHE A 281 11.98 1.40 0.64
N LEU A 282 10.82 1.01 0.09
CA LEU A 282 10.26 -0.34 0.27
C LEU A 282 11.26 -1.42 -0.15
N LEU A 283 11.87 -1.32 -1.34
CA LEU A 283 12.82 -2.30 -1.84
C LEU A 283 14.03 -2.47 -0.91
N LYS A 284 14.57 -1.37 -0.41
CA LYS A 284 15.69 -1.38 0.55
C LYS A 284 15.27 -1.99 1.90
N ALA A 285 14.04 -1.70 2.38
CA ALA A 285 13.52 -2.27 3.61
C ALA A 285 13.32 -3.81 3.50
N ILE A 286 12.85 -4.30 2.34
CA ILE A 286 12.76 -5.74 2.03
C ILE A 286 14.17 -6.36 2.04
N GLN A 287 15.10 -5.77 1.31
CA GLN A 287 16.48 -6.26 1.21
C GLN A 287 17.18 -6.33 2.56
N ALA A 288 17.03 -5.28 3.38
CA ALA A 288 17.63 -5.22 4.71
C ALA A 288 16.98 -6.18 5.72
N GLY A 289 15.70 -6.58 5.50
CA GLY A 289 14.98 -7.54 6.34
C GLY A 289 15.09 -9.00 5.87
N ALA A 290 15.62 -9.26 4.67
CA ALA A 290 15.53 -10.56 4.00
C ALA A 290 16.18 -11.73 4.77
N GLN A 291 17.23 -11.46 5.55
CA GLN A 291 17.96 -12.49 6.30
C GLN A 291 17.39 -12.77 7.70
N GLN A 292 16.44 -12.00 8.20
CA GLN A 292 15.81 -12.25 9.49
C GLN A 292 14.99 -13.54 9.44
N ARG A 293 14.88 -14.22 10.57
CA ARG A 293 14.16 -15.50 10.67
C ARG A 293 12.99 -15.37 11.64
N PHE A 294 11.83 -15.72 11.14
CA PHE A 294 10.57 -15.82 11.88
C PHE A 294 9.93 -17.17 11.58
N ASN A 295 8.94 -17.57 12.36
CA ASN A 295 8.20 -18.81 12.12
C ASN A 295 7.22 -18.75 10.93
N GLY A 296 6.92 -17.57 10.46
CA GLY A 296 6.03 -17.29 9.32
C GLY A 296 6.52 -16.09 8.51
N ALA A 297 5.60 -15.39 7.85
CA ALA A 297 5.88 -14.19 7.08
C ALA A 297 6.37 -13.06 8.00
N GLY A 298 7.68 -12.80 8.02
CA GLY A 298 8.28 -11.79 8.88
C GLY A 298 8.09 -10.36 8.36
N PRO A 299 8.35 -9.36 9.23
CA PRO A 299 8.29 -7.95 8.87
C PRO A 299 9.51 -7.49 8.08
N LEU A 300 9.37 -6.34 7.44
CA LEU A 300 10.46 -5.59 6.82
C LEU A 300 11.39 -4.97 7.88
N ASN A 301 12.60 -4.59 7.47
CA ASN A 301 13.47 -3.75 8.31
C ASN A 301 13.28 -2.27 7.94
N HIS A 302 12.34 -1.60 8.61
CA HIS A 302 12.04 -0.18 8.36
C HIS A 302 13.17 0.76 8.82
N GLY A 303 13.98 0.33 9.81
CA GLY A 303 15.06 1.12 10.40
C GLY A 303 16.43 0.95 9.73
N PHE A 304 16.48 0.51 8.46
CA PHE A 304 17.74 0.22 7.76
C PHE A 304 18.62 1.47 7.52
N ALA A 305 18.02 2.65 7.37
CA ALA A 305 18.71 3.92 7.15
C ALA A 305 17.80 5.09 7.54
N PRO A 306 17.60 5.34 8.85
CA PRO A 306 16.71 6.40 9.29
C PRO A 306 17.27 7.78 8.93
N LEU A 307 16.43 8.66 8.42
CA LEU A 307 16.76 10.04 8.11
C LEU A 307 16.63 10.91 9.37
N ALA A 308 17.48 11.92 9.48
CA ALA A 308 17.28 12.96 10.48
C ALA A 308 16.02 13.76 10.13
N THR A 309 15.23 14.08 11.14
CA THR A 309 14.04 14.94 10.96
C THR A 309 14.48 16.33 10.53
N GLN A 310 13.89 16.86 9.47
CA GLN A 310 14.08 18.22 9.00
C GLN A 310 12.84 19.04 9.33
N LEU A 311 13.03 20.25 9.83
CA LEU A 311 11.93 21.18 10.07
C LEU A 311 11.51 21.85 8.76
N ILE A 312 10.22 22.01 8.55
CA ILE A 312 9.59 22.69 7.42
C ILE A 312 8.91 23.98 7.84
#